data_e967352aca357865533b6f57d74d5032
#
_entry.id   e967352aca357865533b6f57d74d5032
#
_cell.length_a   1.000
_cell.length_b   1.000
_cell.length_c   1.000
_cell.angle_alpha   90.00
_cell.angle_beta   90.00
_cell.angle_gamma   90.00
#
_symmetry.space_group_name_H-M   'P 1'
#
loop_
_entity.id
_entity.type
_entity.pdbx_description
1 polymer ?
#
loop_
_entity_poly.entity_id
_entity_poly.type
_entity_poly.pdbx_seq_one_letter_code
_entity_poly.pdbx_strand_id
1 'polypeptide(L)'
;MSQAKGLKEVSYVDIIGGGQVTIQGNYCYIAHMDAPAGTSILDISDPKHPKQVAHIPIPAGVHTHKVRVENDLMVVNWECPPPYIHDDSFQGGMLVYDVSNPAKPKELCFWKSAGAGVHRFDFDGRYAYITPTVEGYHLNIAMILDLKDPTKPEEVGRWWMPGQHVAGGETPDEGYRLTWCHHILRRGNRLYVAYWHAGMVILDIEDMSKPKLVSRLQYSPAFAHPTHTVLPMPFEVAGRKIAIVADEDVRKLRPSPPAFMWLVDITDEKQPVPISTYQIEGLENRNMPEFSGCHEPAEQVYSTEIPVAWFEFGLRLVDVKNPHAPKEVGYFVPDTPSGFDRPQTNDVFLTKEGLMYVIDRNRGLHILERA
;
A
#
# COMPACT_ATOMS: atom_id res chain seq x y z
N MET A 1 16.27 -21.80 -5.63
CA MET A 1 15.93 -22.09 -4.21
C MET A 1 15.79 -20.79 -3.49
N SER A 2 14.73 -20.61 -2.70
CA SER A 2 14.53 -19.44 -1.85
C SER A 2 15.72 -19.24 -0.90
N GLN A 3 15.99 -17.97 -0.56
CA GLN A 3 17.05 -17.60 0.37
C GLN A 3 16.37 -17.01 1.63
N ALA A 4 16.85 -17.39 2.81
CA ALA A 4 16.31 -16.91 4.05
C ALA A 4 17.38 -16.75 5.13
N LYS A 5 17.17 -15.77 6.04
CA LYS A 5 17.94 -15.57 7.25
C LYS A 5 17.00 -15.07 8.35
N GLY A 6 16.99 -15.75 9.50
CA GLY A 6 16.13 -15.39 10.64
C GLY A 6 14.63 -15.51 10.40
N LEU A 7 14.23 -16.01 9.24
CA LEU A 7 12.86 -16.33 8.84
C LEU A 7 12.81 -17.74 8.29
N LYS A 8 11.67 -18.41 8.43
CA LYS A 8 11.40 -19.71 7.80
C LYS A 8 10.01 -19.73 7.19
N GLU A 9 9.88 -20.48 6.10
CA GLU A 9 8.59 -20.70 5.44
C GLU A 9 7.78 -21.76 6.17
N VAL A 10 6.53 -21.39 6.49
CA VAL A 10 5.53 -22.28 7.08
C VAL A 10 4.78 -23.03 5.98
N SER A 11 4.39 -22.28 4.94
CA SER A 11 3.71 -22.83 3.76
C SER A 11 3.78 -21.87 2.59
N TYR A 12 3.44 -22.36 1.41
CA TYR A 12 3.38 -21.65 0.16
C TYR A 12 2.09 -22.01 -0.61
N VAL A 13 1.48 -21.00 -1.25
CA VAL A 13 0.33 -21.18 -2.14
C VAL A 13 0.67 -20.58 -3.50
N ASP A 14 0.56 -21.39 -4.55
CA ASP A 14 0.77 -20.96 -5.94
C ASP A 14 -0.44 -20.14 -6.42
N ILE A 15 -0.39 -18.83 -6.17
CA ILE A 15 -1.45 -17.88 -6.48
C ILE A 15 -0.83 -16.59 -7.03
N ILE A 16 -0.51 -16.62 -8.31
CA ILE A 16 0.26 -15.59 -9.01
C ILE A 16 -0.54 -14.29 -9.17
N GLY A 17 0.17 -13.16 -9.28
CA GLY A 17 -0.39 -11.86 -9.62
C GLY A 17 -0.91 -11.06 -8.42
N GLY A 18 -0.64 -11.48 -7.19
CA GLY A 18 -1.11 -10.76 -6.01
C GLY A 18 -0.49 -9.38 -5.85
N GLY A 19 -1.34 -8.37 -5.61
CA GLY A 19 -0.96 -6.99 -5.31
C GLY A 19 -0.97 -6.68 -3.83
N GLN A 20 -2.05 -7.01 -3.12
CA GLN A 20 -2.17 -6.80 -1.68
C GLN A 20 -2.74 -8.03 -0.98
N VAL A 21 -2.32 -8.22 0.26
CA VAL A 21 -2.85 -9.26 1.16
C VAL A 21 -3.41 -8.62 2.43
N THR A 22 -4.58 -9.08 2.89
CA THR A 22 -5.15 -8.70 4.17
C THR A 22 -5.75 -9.92 4.88
N ILE A 23 -5.74 -9.89 6.22
CA ILE A 23 -6.24 -10.99 7.05
C ILE A 23 -7.36 -10.48 7.93
N GLN A 24 -8.48 -11.22 7.96
CA GLN A 24 -9.51 -11.06 8.97
C GLN A 24 -9.89 -12.44 9.53
N GLY A 25 -9.72 -12.64 10.83
CA GLY A 25 -9.97 -13.94 11.48
C GLY A 25 -9.14 -15.06 10.83
N ASN A 26 -9.81 -16.08 10.38
CA ASN A 26 -9.21 -17.26 9.73
C ASN A 26 -9.15 -17.15 8.20
N TYR A 27 -9.31 -15.95 7.64
CA TYR A 27 -9.36 -15.78 6.19
C TYR A 27 -8.32 -14.78 5.70
N CYS A 28 -7.68 -15.15 4.59
CA CYS A 28 -6.72 -14.35 3.85
C CYS A 28 -7.38 -13.89 2.54
N TYR A 29 -7.36 -12.60 2.29
CA TYR A 29 -7.89 -11.96 1.09
C TYR A 29 -6.72 -11.41 0.28
N ILE A 30 -6.68 -11.78 -1.00
CA ILE A 30 -5.61 -11.38 -1.93
C ILE A 30 -6.25 -10.66 -3.10
N ALA A 31 -5.91 -9.38 -3.27
CA ALA A 31 -6.23 -8.63 -4.46
C ALA A 31 -5.15 -8.83 -5.52
N HIS A 32 -5.55 -9.07 -6.78
CA HIS A 32 -4.63 -9.37 -7.87
C HIS A 32 -4.41 -8.16 -8.78
N MET A 33 -3.21 -8.10 -9.38
CA MET A 33 -2.79 -6.99 -10.24
C MET A 33 -3.59 -6.96 -11.54
N ASP A 34 -3.82 -8.11 -12.16
CA ASP A 34 -4.31 -8.19 -13.52
C ASP A 34 -5.54 -9.08 -13.67
N ALA A 35 -6.40 -8.69 -14.63
CA ALA A 35 -7.51 -9.51 -15.05
C ALA A 35 -7.02 -10.85 -15.68
N PRO A 36 -7.79 -11.93 -15.49
CA PRO A 36 -9.11 -11.99 -14.86
C PRO A 36 -9.07 -12.28 -13.34
N ALA A 37 -7.91 -12.23 -12.69
CA ALA A 37 -7.72 -12.80 -11.37
C ALA A 37 -8.56 -12.12 -10.26
N GLY A 38 -8.66 -10.78 -10.23
CA GLY A 38 -9.55 -10.08 -9.28
C GLY A 38 -9.20 -10.28 -7.81
N THR A 39 -10.06 -10.94 -7.02
CA THR A 39 -9.83 -11.18 -5.59
C THR A 39 -9.98 -12.66 -5.24
N SER A 40 -9.00 -13.22 -4.54
CA SER A 40 -9.03 -14.58 -4.00
C SER A 40 -9.19 -14.55 -2.48
N ILE A 41 -9.97 -15.50 -1.94
CA ILE A 41 -10.17 -15.66 -0.50
C ILE A 41 -9.74 -17.08 -0.11
N LEU A 42 -8.85 -17.18 0.88
CA LEU A 42 -8.33 -18.43 1.39
C LEU A 42 -8.72 -18.61 2.85
N ASP A 43 -9.14 -19.83 3.21
CA ASP A 43 -9.21 -20.30 4.60
C ASP A 43 -7.78 -20.60 5.07
N ILE A 44 -7.37 -19.94 6.14
CA ILE A 44 -6.06 -20.06 6.78
C ILE A 44 -6.17 -20.51 8.24
N SER A 45 -7.28 -21.15 8.61
CA SER A 45 -7.46 -21.75 9.95
C SER A 45 -6.34 -22.73 10.31
N ASP A 46 -5.78 -23.40 9.30
CA ASP A 46 -4.48 -24.07 9.37
C ASP A 46 -3.49 -23.36 8.42
N PRO A 47 -2.59 -22.51 8.94
CA PRO A 47 -1.66 -21.77 8.09
C PRO A 47 -0.64 -22.66 7.35
N LYS A 48 -0.53 -23.95 7.71
CA LYS A 48 0.29 -24.93 6.99
C LYS A 48 -0.40 -25.47 5.73
N HIS A 49 -1.73 -25.40 5.69
CA HIS A 49 -2.56 -25.94 4.60
C HIS A 49 -3.66 -24.96 4.17
N PRO A 50 -3.31 -23.75 3.71
CA PRO A 50 -4.29 -22.77 3.23
C PRO A 50 -5.14 -23.34 2.09
N LYS A 51 -6.44 -22.99 2.05
CA LYS A 51 -7.36 -23.46 1.03
C LYS A 51 -8.15 -22.32 0.42
N GLN A 52 -8.12 -22.18 -0.89
CA GLN A 52 -8.98 -21.20 -1.57
C GLN A 52 -10.46 -21.61 -1.41
N VAL A 53 -11.26 -20.70 -0.87
CA VAL A 53 -12.70 -20.89 -0.62
C VAL A 53 -13.58 -20.06 -1.54
N ALA A 54 -13.04 -18.95 -2.08
CA ALA A 54 -13.73 -18.11 -3.06
C ALA A 54 -12.74 -17.42 -4.02
N HIS A 55 -13.27 -17.05 -5.18
CA HIS A 55 -12.57 -16.25 -6.17
C HIS A 55 -13.57 -15.35 -6.89
N ILE A 56 -13.27 -14.06 -6.96
CA ILE A 56 -14.08 -13.03 -7.59
C ILE A 56 -13.31 -12.53 -8.81
N PRO A 57 -13.63 -12.99 -10.02
CA PRO A 57 -12.92 -12.56 -11.23
C PRO A 57 -13.31 -11.12 -11.63
N ILE A 58 -12.45 -10.48 -12.42
CA ILE A 58 -12.66 -9.15 -12.98
C ILE A 58 -12.57 -9.17 -14.50
N PRO A 59 -13.26 -8.25 -15.21
CA PRO A 59 -13.17 -8.14 -16.67
C PRO A 59 -11.80 -7.61 -17.11
N ALA A 60 -11.46 -7.86 -18.38
CA ALA A 60 -10.28 -7.26 -19.01
C ALA A 60 -10.34 -5.72 -18.94
N GLY A 61 -9.18 -5.08 -18.81
CA GLY A 61 -9.09 -3.63 -18.71
C GLY A 61 -9.36 -3.07 -17.30
N VAL A 62 -9.38 -3.92 -16.28
CA VAL A 62 -9.57 -3.52 -14.88
C VAL A 62 -8.37 -3.98 -14.04
N HIS A 63 -8.00 -3.17 -13.09
CA HIS A 63 -6.95 -3.38 -12.11
C HIS A 63 -7.53 -3.27 -10.68
N THR A 64 -7.42 -4.35 -9.88
CA THR A 64 -8.03 -4.43 -8.53
C THR A 64 -7.01 -4.88 -7.49
N HIS A 65 -5.87 -4.28 -7.46
CA HIS A 65 -4.71 -4.72 -6.70
C HIS A 65 -4.75 -4.42 -5.19
N LYS A 66 -5.83 -3.82 -4.68
CA LYS A 66 -5.98 -3.45 -3.27
C LYS A 66 -7.27 -4.00 -2.67
N VAL A 67 -7.15 -4.56 -1.46
CA VAL A 67 -8.26 -5.11 -0.67
C VAL A 67 -8.10 -4.76 0.81
N ARG A 68 -9.20 -4.39 1.45
CA ARG A 68 -9.30 -4.25 2.91
C ARG A 68 -10.55 -4.95 3.39
N VAL A 69 -10.46 -5.57 4.54
CA VAL A 69 -11.59 -6.24 5.18
C VAL A 69 -11.63 -5.84 6.65
N GLU A 70 -12.80 -5.35 7.09
CA GLU A 70 -13.05 -4.99 8.47
C GLU A 70 -14.55 -5.14 8.75
N ASN A 71 -14.93 -5.75 9.90
CA ASN A 71 -16.32 -5.94 10.30
C ASN A 71 -17.17 -6.64 9.22
N ASP A 72 -16.64 -7.69 8.58
CA ASP A 72 -17.30 -8.46 7.50
C ASP A 72 -17.63 -7.65 6.23
N LEU A 73 -17.11 -6.45 6.12
CA LEU A 73 -17.12 -5.66 4.88
C LEU A 73 -15.77 -5.74 4.20
N MET A 74 -15.78 -6.10 2.92
CA MET A 74 -14.61 -6.08 2.05
C MET A 74 -14.74 -4.92 1.06
N VAL A 75 -13.68 -4.13 0.97
CA VAL A 75 -13.53 -3.05 0.00
C VAL A 75 -12.41 -3.38 -0.97
N VAL A 76 -12.66 -3.18 -2.27
CA VAL A 76 -11.70 -3.47 -3.36
C VAL A 76 -11.64 -2.27 -4.29
N ASN A 77 -10.45 -1.83 -4.68
CA ASN A 77 -10.30 -0.79 -5.68
C ASN A 77 -10.72 -1.28 -7.08
N TRP A 78 -11.11 -0.32 -7.92
CA TRP A 78 -11.44 -0.57 -9.32
C TRP A 78 -10.90 0.58 -10.14
N GLU A 79 -9.82 0.31 -10.87
CA GLU A 79 -9.16 1.34 -11.67
C GLU A 79 -8.74 0.82 -13.05
N CYS A 80 -8.44 1.75 -13.93
CA CYS A 80 -7.79 1.48 -15.20
C CYS A 80 -6.35 1.01 -14.94
N PRO A 81 -5.89 -0.11 -15.55
CA PRO A 81 -4.52 -0.59 -15.35
C PRO A 81 -3.48 0.43 -15.87
N PRO A 82 -2.26 0.39 -15.32
CA PRO A 82 -1.18 1.21 -15.84
C PRO A 82 -0.98 1.01 -17.35
N PRO A 83 -0.70 2.07 -18.12
CA PRO A 83 -0.32 3.42 -17.72
C PRO A 83 -1.49 4.36 -17.40
N TYR A 84 -2.64 3.87 -16.98
CA TYR A 84 -3.85 4.63 -16.58
C TYR A 84 -4.51 5.39 -17.73
N ILE A 85 -4.34 4.90 -18.95
CA ILE A 85 -4.99 5.42 -20.17
C ILE A 85 -6.31 4.69 -20.35
N HIS A 86 -7.39 5.44 -20.37
CA HIS A 86 -8.74 4.91 -20.54
C HIS A 86 -9.51 5.77 -21.56
N ASP A 87 -10.54 5.20 -22.13
CA ASP A 87 -11.54 5.93 -22.91
C ASP A 87 -12.77 6.27 -22.05
N ASP A 88 -13.71 7.00 -22.63
CA ASP A 88 -14.92 7.45 -21.91
C ASP A 88 -15.86 6.31 -21.51
N SER A 89 -15.64 5.09 -21.99
CA SER A 89 -16.43 3.91 -21.61
C SER A 89 -15.97 3.27 -20.30
N PHE A 90 -14.73 3.55 -19.85
CA PHE A 90 -14.23 3.02 -18.59
C PHE A 90 -14.90 3.71 -17.41
N GLN A 91 -15.44 2.91 -16.49
CA GLN A 91 -15.99 3.39 -15.23
C GLN A 91 -15.11 2.93 -14.09
N GLY A 92 -14.36 3.86 -13.50
CA GLY A 92 -13.59 3.64 -12.29
C GLY A 92 -14.41 3.70 -11.01
N GLY A 93 -13.86 3.20 -9.90
CA GLY A 93 -14.58 3.24 -8.62
C GLY A 93 -14.01 2.35 -7.54
N MET A 94 -14.89 1.85 -6.70
CA MET A 94 -14.60 0.98 -5.57
C MET A 94 -15.76 0.01 -5.36
N LEU A 95 -15.44 -1.27 -5.18
CA LEU A 95 -16.42 -2.31 -4.86
C LEU A 95 -16.50 -2.52 -3.35
N VAL A 96 -17.73 -2.75 -2.87
CA VAL A 96 -18.01 -3.11 -1.48
C VAL A 96 -18.74 -4.45 -1.47
N TYR A 97 -18.25 -5.38 -0.67
CA TYR A 97 -18.81 -6.72 -0.51
C TYR A 97 -19.15 -7.01 0.96
N ASP A 98 -20.23 -7.75 1.18
CA ASP A 98 -20.48 -8.48 2.41
C ASP A 98 -19.69 -9.82 2.35
N VAL A 99 -18.80 -10.00 3.30
CA VAL A 99 -17.99 -11.22 3.47
C VAL A 99 -18.24 -11.91 4.81
N SER A 100 -19.40 -11.71 5.42
CA SER A 100 -19.84 -12.46 6.61
C SER A 100 -19.83 -13.97 6.37
N ASN A 101 -19.93 -14.40 5.11
CA ASN A 101 -19.59 -15.73 4.65
C ASN A 101 -18.49 -15.62 3.57
N PRO A 102 -17.19 -15.73 3.95
CA PRO A 102 -16.07 -15.55 3.01
C PRO A 102 -16.07 -16.52 1.82
N ALA A 103 -16.71 -17.69 1.95
CA ALA A 103 -16.86 -18.63 0.83
C ALA A 103 -17.95 -18.20 -0.19
N LYS A 104 -18.77 -17.19 0.14
CA LYS A 104 -19.86 -16.69 -0.71
C LYS A 104 -19.94 -15.16 -0.60
N PRO A 105 -18.90 -14.42 -1.01
CA PRO A 105 -18.91 -12.97 -0.97
C PRO A 105 -20.08 -12.41 -1.79
N LYS A 106 -20.75 -11.39 -1.27
CA LYS A 106 -21.90 -10.75 -1.91
C LYS A 106 -21.59 -9.31 -2.20
N GLU A 107 -21.62 -8.90 -3.46
CA GLU A 107 -21.50 -7.49 -3.85
C GLU A 107 -22.68 -6.69 -3.27
N LEU A 108 -22.37 -5.59 -2.59
CA LEU A 108 -23.33 -4.65 -2.02
C LEU A 108 -23.45 -3.39 -2.87
N CYS A 109 -22.32 -2.88 -3.37
CA CYS A 109 -22.27 -1.63 -4.09
C CYS A 109 -21.03 -1.52 -4.97
N PHE A 110 -21.20 -0.87 -6.13
CA PHE A 110 -20.12 -0.29 -6.91
C PHE A 110 -20.20 1.24 -6.79
N TRP A 111 -19.37 1.83 -5.92
CA TRP A 111 -19.24 3.27 -5.82
C TRP A 111 -18.41 3.79 -6.98
N LYS A 112 -18.94 4.77 -7.74
CA LYS A 112 -18.35 5.28 -8.98
C LYS A 112 -17.48 6.50 -8.73
N SER A 113 -16.28 6.53 -9.31
CA SER A 113 -15.43 7.71 -9.42
C SER A 113 -15.32 8.16 -10.88
N ALA A 114 -14.74 9.33 -11.11
CA ALA A 114 -14.36 9.76 -12.46
C ALA A 114 -13.03 9.14 -12.89
N GLY A 115 -12.70 9.30 -14.16
CA GLY A 115 -11.37 9.02 -14.72
C GLY A 115 -10.86 7.61 -14.46
N ALA A 116 -9.60 7.50 -14.06
CA ALA A 116 -8.93 6.21 -13.90
C ALA A 116 -9.44 5.36 -12.74
N GLY A 117 -10.19 5.90 -11.78
CA GLY A 117 -10.77 5.12 -10.68
C GLY A 117 -10.14 5.42 -9.32
N VAL A 118 -10.16 4.43 -8.42
CA VAL A 118 -9.58 4.47 -7.08
C VAL A 118 -8.31 3.63 -7.07
N HIS A 119 -7.18 4.25 -6.66
CA HIS A 119 -5.90 3.55 -6.65
C HIS A 119 -5.68 2.79 -5.36
N ARG A 120 -5.64 3.47 -4.21
CA ARG A 120 -5.40 2.87 -2.89
C ARG A 120 -6.36 3.44 -1.84
N PHE A 121 -6.40 2.78 -0.69
CA PHE A 121 -7.25 3.22 0.41
C PHE A 121 -6.84 2.56 1.73
N ASP A 122 -7.26 3.18 2.85
CA ASP A 122 -7.40 2.56 4.15
C ASP A 122 -8.88 2.42 4.49
N PHE A 123 -9.24 1.48 5.36
CA PHE A 123 -10.62 1.21 5.75
C PHE A 123 -10.68 0.77 7.21
N ASP A 124 -11.54 1.41 8.01
CA ASP A 124 -11.66 1.17 9.44
C ASP A 124 -12.95 0.45 9.86
N GLY A 125 -13.67 -0.13 8.88
CA GLY A 125 -14.94 -0.81 9.10
C GLY A 125 -16.18 0.09 8.97
N ARG A 126 -15.98 1.43 8.91
CA ARG A 126 -17.01 2.41 8.60
C ARG A 126 -16.57 3.42 7.57
N TYR A 127 -15.38 4.01 7.75
CA TYR A 127 -14.88 5.02 6.84
C TYR A 127 -13.81 4.44 5.92
N ALA A 128 -13.92 4.75 4.63
CA ALA A 128 -12.88 4.48 3.66
C ALA A 128 -12.15 5.79 3.31
N TYR A 129 -10.82 5.76 3.44
CA TYR A 129 -9.92 6.86 3.13
C TYR A 129 -9.26 6.56 1.82
N ILE A 130 -9.84 7.04 0.72
CA ILE A 130 -9.54 6.60 -0.65
C ILE A 130 -8.76 7.63 -1.45
N THR A 131 -8.10 7.16 -2.51
CA THR A 131 -7.37 8.00 -3.46
C THR A 131 -8.00 7.91 -4.85
N PRO A 132 -9.17 8.56 -5.08
CA PRO A 132 -9.86 8.53 -6.36
C PRO A 132 -9.35 9.59 -7.32
N THR A 133 -9.56 9.36 -8.62
CA THR A 133 -9.68 10.44 -9.59
C THR A 133 -11.07 11.07 -9.50
N VAL A 134 -11.14 12.39 -9.55
CA VAL A 134 -12.38 13.15 -9.36
C VAL A 134 -12.52 14.20 -10.47
N GLU A 135 -13.72 14.37 -10.98
CA GLU A 135 -14.01 15.39 -12.00
C GLU A 135 -13.60 16.79 -11.50
N GLY A 136 -12.94 17.55 -12.36
CA GLY A 136 -12.44 18.89 -12.03
C GLY A 136 -11.12 18.93 -11.27
N TYR A 137 -10.53 17.77 -10.94
CA TYR A 137 -9.22 17.67 -10.29
C TYR A 137 -8.19 16.98 -11.19
N HIS A 138 -6.95 17.43 -11.07
CA HIS A 138 -5.81 16.81 -11.73
C HIS A 138 -5.32 15.62 -10.92
N LEU A 139 -5.36 14.40 -11.51
CA LEU A 139 -4.95 13.13 -10.90
C LEU A 139 -5.73 12.81 -9.58
N ASN A 140 -5.20 11.90 -8.79
CA ASN A 140 -5.85 11.40 -7.58
C ASN A 140 -5.72 12.41 -6.42
N ILE A 141 -6.80 12.53 -5.66
CA ILE A 141 -6.86 13.34 -4.43
C ILE A 141 -7.20 12.46 -3.23
N ALA A 142 -7.12 12.99 -2.02
CA ALA A 142 -7.59 12.32 -0.82
C ALA A 142 -9.09 12.53 -0.63
N MET A 143 -9.85 11.46 -0.35
CA MET A 143 -11.29 11.53 -0.08
C MET A 143 -11.67 10.58 1.05
N ILE A 144 -12.68 10.97 1.83
CA ILE A 144 -13.23 10.18 2.91
C ILE A 144 -14.68 9.82 2.55
N LEU A 145 -14.98 8.52 2.56
CA LEU A 145 -16.34 8.00 2.37
C LEU A 145 -16.87 7.43 3.69
N ASP A 146 -18.14 7.66 4.03
CA ASP A 146 -18.87 6.98 5.10
C ASP A 146 -19.63 5.80 4.51
N LEU A 147 -19.29 4.59 4.97
CA LEU A 147 -19.97 3.34 4.63
C LEU A 147 -20.94 2.91 5.74
N LYS A 148 -21.55 3.86 6.50
CA LYS A 148 -22.60 3.55 7.47
C LYS A 148 -23.73 2.74 6.83
N ASP A 149 -24.09 3.08 5.61
CA ASP A 149 -24.86 2.23 4.70
C ASP A 149 -23.91 1.74 3.60
N PRO A 150 -23.41 0.49 3.68
CA PRO A 150 -22.42 -0.02 2.73
C PRO A 150 -22.98 -0.22 1.31
N THR A 151 -24.30 -0.15 1.13
CA THR A 151 -24.94 -0.18 -0.20
C THR A 151 -24.95 1.21 -0.85
N LYS A 152 -24.65 2.27 -0.10
CA LYS A 152 -24.68 3.66 -0.56
C LYS A 152 -23.57 4.49 0.14
N PRO A 153 -22.29 4.26 -0.14
CA PRO A 153 -21.22 5.07 0.43
C PRO A 153 -21.38 6.55 0.08
N GLU A 154 -21.23 7.42 1.07
CA GLU A 154 -21.41 8.88 0.92
C GLU A 154 -20.09 9.60 1.19
N GLU A 155 -19.76 10.60 0.36
CA GLU A 155 -18.59 11.44 0.60
C GLU A 155 -18.79 12.29 1.86
N VAL A 156 -17.82 12.24 2.77
CA VAL A 156 -17.77 13.08 3.97
C VAL A 156 -16.91 14.32 3.75
N GLY A 157 -15.75 14.15 3.08
CA GLY A 157 -14.83 15.23 2.81
C GLY A 157 -13.68 14.83 1.93
N ARG A 158 -12.95 15.82 1.44
CA ARG A 158 -11.80 15.64 0.56
C ARG A 158 -10.69 16.65 0.86
N TRP A 159 -9.49 16.30 0.46
CA TRP A 159 -8.34 17.18 0.46
C TRP A 159 -7.49 16.95 -0.79
N TRP A 160 -6.89 18.00 -1.29
CA TRP A 160 -6.01 17.96 -2.46
C TRP A 160 -4.80 18.85 -2.26
N MET A 161 -3.72 18.54 -2.94
CA MET A 161 -2.54 19.39 -2.98
C MET A 161 -2.88 20.67 -3.77
N PRO A 162 -2.50 21.87 -3.30
CA PRO A 162 -2.65 23.09 -4.08
C PRO A 162 -2.13 22.92 -5.52
N GLY A 163 -2.93 23.34 -6.48
CA GLY A 163 -2.69 23.13 -7.91
C GLY A 163 -3.55 22.04 -8.55
N GLN A 164 -4.13 21.13 -7.78
CA GLN A 164 -4.92 20.02 -8.35
C GLN A 164 -6.38 20.39 -8.68
N HIS A 165 -6.98 21.42 -8.08
CA HIS A 165 -8.37 21.79 -8.37
C HIS A 165 -8.46 22.66 -9.63
N VAL A 166 -8.31 22.04 -10.80
CA VAL A 166 -8.27 22.72 -12.11
C VAL A 166 -9.60 23.37 -12.47
N ALA A 167 -10.74 22.80 -12.10
CA ALA A 167 -12.05 23.42 -12.28
C ALA A 167 -12.23 24.68 -11.42
N GLY A 168 -11.48 24.81 -10.32
CA GLY A 168 -11.41 26.02 -9.49
C GLY A 168 -10.39 27.04 -9.96
N GLY A 169 -9.74 26.82 -11.11
CA GLY A 169 -8.73 27.73 -11.68
C GLY A 169 -7.32 27.52 -11.14
N GLU A 170 -7.08 26.45 -10.38
CA GLU A 170 -5.72 26.12 -9.97
C GLU A 170 -4.92 25.52 -11.15
N THR A 171 -3.60 25.70 -11.11
CA THR A 171 -2.67 25.14 -12.11
C THR A 171 -1.80 24.08 -11.45
N PRO A 172 -1.77 22.84 -11.94
CA PRO A 172 -0.91 21.79 -11.43
C PRO A 172 0.57 22.20 -11.54
N ASP A 173 1.34 21.94 -10.48
CA ASP A 173 2.80 22.05 -10.53
C ASP A 173 3.34 20.77 -11.18
N GLU A 174 3.48 20.82 -12.51
CA GLU A 174 3.95 19.69 -13.29
C GLU A 174 5.46 19.60 -13.39
N GLY A 175 6.22 20.60 -12.89
CA GLY A 175 7.69 20.60 -12.89
C GLY A 175 8.29 19.42 -13.66
N TYR A 176 9.09 18.58 -13.03
CA TYR A 176 9.47 17.26 -13.58
C TYR A 176 8.87 16.08 -12.82
N ARG A 177 7.87 16.31 -11.99
CA ARG A 177 7.38 15.27 -11.06
C ARG A 177 5.86 15.31 -10.94
N LEU A 178 5.26 14.12 -10.97
CA LEU A 178 3.83 13.95 -10.79
C LEU A 178 3.43 14.16 -9.33
N THR A 179 2.38 14.94 -9.10
CA THR A 179 1.78 15.19 -7.80
C THR A 179 0.40 14.56 -7.76
N TRP A 180 0.24 13.44 -7.04
CA TRP A 180 -1.03 12.76 -6.86
C TRP A 180 -1.09 12.00 -5.55
N CYS A 181 -2.26 11.88 -4.97
CA CYS A 181 -2.49 11.13 -3.75
C CYS A 181 -2.37 9.64 -4.04
N HIS A 182 -1.38 8.98 -3.44
CA HIS A 182 -1.10 7.57 -3.72
C HIS A 182 -1.66 6.64 -2.65
N HIS A 183 -1.29 6.84 -1.39
CA HIS A 183 -1.70 5.98 -0.29
C HIS A 183 -2.04 6.79 0.95
N ILE A 184 -3.08 6.38 1.66
CA ILE A 184 -3.55 7.01 2.90
C ILE A 184 -3.58 5.95 3.99
N LEU A 185 -3.05 6.27 5.17
CA LEU A 185 -3.22 5.49 6.39
C LEU A 185 -3.82 6.39 7.47
N ARG A 186 -4.91 5.94 8.08
CA ARG A 186 -5.52 6.65 9.21
C ARG A 186 -4.94 6.18 10.54
N ARG A 187 -4.60 7.12 11.42
CA ARG A 187 -4.32 6.82 12.85
C ARG A 187 -4.94 7.91 13.73
N GLY A 188 -5.95 7.54 14.50
CA GLY A 188 -6.70 8.51 15.29
C GLY A 188 -7.34 9.59 14.43
N ASN A 189 -7.08 10.88 14.73
CA ASN A 189 -7.56 12.04 13.98
C ASN A 189 -6.54 12.53 12.95
N ARG A 190 -5.67 11.65 12.45
CA ARG A 190 -4.68 11.97 11.42
C ARG A 190 -4.80 11.04 10.23
N LEU A 191 -4.57 11.60 9.04
CA LEU A 191 -4.22 10.84 7.85
C LEU A 191 -2.74 11.06 7.55
N TYR A 192 -2.02 9.98 7.39
CA TYR A 192 -0.64 9.93 6.93
C TYR A 192 -0.67 9.53 5.46
N VAL A 193 -0.30 10.48 4.62
CA VAL A 193 -0.55 10.38 3.19
C VAL A 193 0.77 10.37 2.41
N ALA A 194 0.94 9.36 1.59
CA ALA A 194 1.96 9.35 0.56
C ALA A 194 1.42 10.08 -0.68
N TYR A 195 2.04 11.20 -1.00
CA TYR A 195 1.60 12.08 -2.07
C TYR A 195 2.56 12.07 -3.25
N TRP A 196 2.95 10.87 -3.67
CA TRP A 196 3.87 10.57 -4.77
C TRP A 196 5.13 11.46 -4.71
N HIS A 197 5.45 12.22 -5.78
CA HIS A 197 6.61 13.11 -5.74
C HIS A 197 6.43 14.39 -4.88
N ALA A 198 5.25 14.63 -4.35
CA ALA A 198 5.05 15.69 -3.36
C ALA A 198 5.47 15.27 -1.94
N GLY A 199 5.80 13.98 -1.74
CA GLY A 199 6.37 13.47 -0.50
C GLY A 199 5.32 13.05 0.54
N MET A 200 5.69 13.12 1.80
CA MET A 200 4.83 12.79 2.94
C MET A 200 3.95 13.98 3.31
N VAL A 201 2.67 13.73 3.56
CA VAL A 201 1.70 14.73 4.04
C VAL A 201 1.01 14.21 5.30
N ILE A 202 0.81 15.07 6.29
CA ILE A 202 -0.02 14.79 7.47
C ILE A 202 -1.23 15.71 7.42
N LEU A 203 -2.43 15.12 7.50
CA LEU A 203 -3.70 15.84 7.56
C LEU A 203 -4.37 15.64 8.92
N ASP A 204 -4.99 16.71 9.43
CA ASP A 204 -5.90 16.68 10.56
C ASP A 204 -7.32 16.41 10.05
N ILE A 205 -7.97 15.39 10.59
CA ILE A 205 -9.34 14.98 10.28
C ILE A 205 -10.23 14.98 11.54
N GLU A 206 -9.94 15.81 12.55
CA GLU A 206 -10.86 15.98 13.67
C GLU A 206 -12.26 16.38 13.16
N ASP A 207 -12.32 17.26 12.16
CA ASP A 207 -13.49 17.47 11.30
C ASP A 207 -13.25 16.76 9.95
N MET A 208 -13.78 15.56 9.79
CA MET A 208 -13.63 14.77 8.56
C MET A 208 -14.22 15.46 7.33
N SER A 209 -15.18 16.40 7.51
CA SER A 209 -15.76 17.14 6.39
C SER A 209 -14.81 18.22 5.84
N LYS A 210 -13.75 18.56 6.58
CA LYS A 210 -12.80 19.62 6.26
C LYS A 210 -11.38 19.22 6.67
N PRO A 211 -10.78 18.20 6.04
CA PRO A 211 -9.41 17.81 6.34
C PRO A 211 -8.45 19.00 6.16
N LYS A 212 -7.50 19.17 7.09
CA LYS A 212 -6.57 20.31 7.12
C LYS A 212 -5.13 19.81 7.06
N LEU A 213 -4.30 20.54 6.30
CA LEU A 213 -2.86 20.26 6.28
C LEU A 213 -2.25 20.59 7.65
N VAL A 214 -1.58 19.61 8.24
CA VAL A 214 -0.71 19.79 9.42
C VAL A 214 0.70 20.11 8.95
N SER A 215 1.25 19.26 8.07
CA SER A 215 2.59 19.43 7.52
C SER A 215 2.80 18.64 6.23
N ARG A 216 3.87 18.99 5.54
CA ARG A 216 4.39 18.29 4.37
C ARG A 216 5.90 18.18 4.45
N LEU A 217 6.44 17.01 4.16
CA LEU A 217 7.86 16.80 3.97
C LEU A 217 8.12 16.38 2.53
N GLN A 218 8.75 17.25 1.76
CA GLN A 218 9.11 17.01 0.37
C GLN A 218 10.62 16.83 0.23
N TYR A 219 11.05 15.79 -0.44
CA TYR A 219 12.45 15.50 -0.73
C TYR A 219 12.72 15.24 -2.23
N SER A 220 11.69 15.23 -3.06
CA SER A 220 11.85 15.30 -4.52
C SER A 220 12.09 16.76 -4.97
N PRO A 221 12.92 17.03 -5.98
CA PRO A 221 13.53 16.07 -6.91
C PRO A 221 14.93 15.58 -6.49
N ALA A 222 15.47 15.97 -5.34
CA ALA A 222 16.79 15.54 -4.88
C ALA A 222 16.85 14.00 -4.75
N PHE A 223 15.76 13.39 -4.23
CA PHE A 223 15.54 11.96 -4.21
C PHE A 223 14.47 11.61 -5.25
N ALA A 224 14.82 10.70 -6.16
CA ALA A 224 14.09 10.54 -7.41
C ALA A 224 12.81 9.70 -7.29
N HIS A 225 12.80 8.72 -6.37
CA HIS A 225 11.69 7.80 -6.23
C HIS A 225 10.49 8.44 -5.53
N PRO A 226 9.27 8.05 -5.92
CA PRO A 226 8.07 8.59 -5.32
C PRO A 226 7.79 7.97 -3.94
N THR A 227 7.15 8.75 -3.07
CA THR A 227 6.66 8.28 -1.78
C THR A 227 5.47 7.36 -1.97
N HIS A 228 5.60 6.12 -1.51
CA HIS A 228 4.60 5.07 -1.64
C HIS A 228 3.72 4.94 -0.39
N THR A 229 4.32 4.83 0.80
CA THR A 229 3.61 4.60 2.06
C THR A 229 4.20 5.45 3.17
N VAL A 230 3.33 6.02 4.01
CA VAL A 230 3.70 6.74 5.25
C VAL A 230 3.07 6.01 6.42
N LEU A 231 3.86 5.22 7.14
CA LEU A 231 3.43 4.38 8.24
C LEU A 231 3.86 4.98 9.58
N PRO A 232 2.99 5.62 10.36
CA PRO A 232 3.33 6.04 11.71
C PRO A 232 3.41 4.84 12.65
N MET A 233 4.47 4.79 13.47
CA MET A 233 4.57 3.78 14.54
C MET A 233 3.45 4.02 15.57
N PRO A 234 2.75 2.97 16.01
CA PRO A 234 1.66 3.10 16.99
C PRO A 234 2.14 3.37 18.43
N PHE A 235 3.46 3.40 18.64
CA PHE A 235 4.13 3.67 19.91
C PHE A 235 5.43 4.46 19.68
N GLU A 236 5.94 5.08 20.73
CA GLU A 236 7.22 5.79 20.66
C GLU A 236 8.39 4.82 20.52
N VAL A 237 9.34 5.18 19.65
CA VAL A 237 10.61 4.47 19.48
C VAL A 237 11.73 5.37 19.98
N ALA A 238 12.49 4.91 20.97
CA ALA A 238 13.54 5.68 21.66
C ALA A 238 13.05 7.06 22.16
N GLY A 239 11.80 7.14 22.65
CA GLY A 239 11.18 8.36 23.18
C GLY A 239 10.74 9.36 22.10
N ARG A 240 10.56 8.92 20.86
CA ARG A 240 10.13 9.74 19.71
C ARG A 240 8.97 9.08 18.99
N LYS A 241 8.07 9.89 18.45
CA LYS A 241 7.08 9.43 17.47
C LYS A 241 7.78 9.33 16.10
N ILE A 242 7.78 8.16 15.52
CA ILE A 242 8.46 7.87 14.26
C ILE A 242 7.44 7.49 13.19
N ALA A 243 7.62 8.00 11.98
CA ALA A 243 7.00 7.47 10.78
C ALA A 243 8.04 6.75 9.93
N ILE A 244 7.66 5.58 9.42
CA ILE A 244 8.39 4.87 8.38
C ILE A 244 7.81 5.32 7.05
N VAL A 245 8.67 5.82 6.16
CA VAL A 245 8.26 6.25 4.83
C VAL A 245 8.98 5.40 3.80
N ALA A 246 8.21 4.66 3.02
CA ALA A 246 8.76 3.85 1.94
C ALA A 246 8.61 4.59 0.61
N ASP A 247 9.69 4.70 -0.15
CA ASP A 247 9.65 5.09 -1.54
C ASP A 247 9.43 3.86 -2.42
N GLU A 248 8.87 4.02 -3.62
CA GLU A 248 8.60 2.93 -4.54
C GLU A 248 9.55 2.94 -5.74
N ASP A 249 10.11 1.77 -6.04
CA ASP A 249 10.97 1.59 -7.21
C ASP A 249 10.17 1.12 -8.43
N VAL A 250 9.49 2.03 -9.11
CA VAL A 250 8.63 1.73 -10.27
C VAL A 250 9.22 2.11 -11.61
N ARG A 251 10.31 2.88 -11.63
CA ARG A 251 10.97 3.35 -12.86
C ARG A 251 12.45 3.52 -12.66
N LYS A 252 13.20 3.18 -13.69
CA LYS A 252 14.63 3.48 -13.73
C LYS A 252 14.86 4.98 -13.89
N LEU A 253 14.93 5.69 -12.78
CA LEU A 253 15.21 7.11 -12.71
C LEU A 253 16.71 7.33 -12.64
N ARG A 254 17.29 7.91 -13.67
CA ARG A 254 18.75 8.06 -13.81
C ARG A 254 19.25 9.45 -13.47
N PRO A 255 20.44 9.52 -12.87
CA PRO A 255 21.21 8.49 -12.16
C PRO A 255 20.73 8.39 -10.72
N SER A 256 20.10 7.29 -10.34
CA SER A 256 19.53 7.10 -9.00
C SER A 256 19.79 5.68 -8.51
N PRO A 257 20.17 5.48 -7.23
CA PRO A 257 20.10 4.17 -6.59
C PRO A 257 18.64 3.71 -6.50
N PRO A 258 18.36 2.42 -6.28
CA PRO A 258 17.01 1.93 -6.02
C PRO A 258 16.31 2.64 -4.86
N ALA A 259 14.98 2.64 -4.86
CA ALA A 259 14.17 3.19 -3.77
C ALA A 259 14.52 2.56 -2.42
N PHE A 260 14.37 3.34 -1.36
CA PHE A 260 14.72 2.93 0.00
C PHE A 260 13.67 3.43 1.02
N MET A 261 13.86 3.10 2.27
CA MET A 261 12.99 3.44 3.37
C MET A 261 13.60 4.57 4.21
N TRP A 262 12.79 5.56 4.58
CA TRP A 262 13.13 6.65 5.49
C TRP A 262 12.57 6.38 6.89
N LEU A 263 13.27 6.87 7.91
CA LEU A 263 12.75 7.07 9.24
C LEU A 263 12.62 8.59 9.48
N VAL A 264 11.41 9.01 9.81
CA VAL A 264 11.07 10.42 10.00
C VAL A 264 10.59 10.62 11.44
N ASP A 265 11.24 11.53 12.17
CA ASP A 265 10.76 11.99 13.47
C ASP A 265 9.54 12.91 13.26
N ILE A 266 8.40 12.49 13.80
CA ILE A 266 7.13 13.20 13.78
C ILE A 266 6.67 13.56 15.21
N THR A 267 7.61 13.64 16.16
CA THR A 267 7.29 14.04 17.54
C THR A 267 6.64 15.41 17.56
N ASP A 268 7.12 16.34 16.74
CA ASP A 268 6.37 17.52 16.32
C ASP A 268 5.82 17.28 14.91
N GLU A 269 4.52 16.95 14.82
CA GLU A 269 3.87 16.69 13.53
C GLU A 269 3.90 17.90 12.59
N LYS A 270 4.12 19.13 13.10
CA LYS A 270 4.20 20.35 12.27
C LYS A 270 5.57 20.50 11.61
N GLN A 271 6.59 19.82 12.13
CA GLN A 271 7.97 19.89 11.65
C GLN A 271 8.60 18.48 11.56
N PRO A 272 8.11 17.64 10.65
CA PRO A 272 8.68 16.31 10.47
C PRO A 272 10.13 16.38 10.00
N VAL A 273 11.01 15.57 10.61
CA VAL A 273 12.46 15.58 10.35
C VAL A 273 12.94 14.21 9.93
N PRO A 274 13.47 14.01 8.71
CA PRO A 274 14.15 12.78 8.33
C PRO A 274 15.39 12.58 9.21
N ILE A 275 15.48 11.43 9.88
CA ILE A 275 16.58 11.16 10.82
C ILE A 275 17.51 10.07 10.36
N SER A 276 17.05 9.17 9.52
CA SER A 276 17.87 8.12 8.91
C SER A 276 17.17 7.48 7.71
N THR A 277 17.91 6.63 7.02
CA THR A 277 17.40 5.79 5.92
C THR A 277 17.86 4.36 6.13
N TYR A 278 17.11 3.40 5.53
CA TYR A 278 17.56 2.03 5.39
C TYR A 278 17.53 1.64 3.91
N GLN A 279 18.65 1.08 3.44
CA GLN A 279 18.81 0.43 2.14
C GLN A 279 19.50 -0.92 2.35
N ILE A 280 19.18 -1.90 1.53
CA ILE A 280 19.91 -3.18 1.50
C ILE A 280 21.35 -2.92 1.12
N GLU A 281 22.30 -3.51 1.86
CA GLU A 281 23.73 -3.40 1.55
C GLU A 281 24.03 -3.88 0.12
N GLY A 282 24.79 -3.08 -0.61
CA GLY A 282 25.18 -3.34 -2.01
C GLY A 282 24.20 -2.78 -3.05
N LEU A 283 23.06 -2.22 -2.65
CA LEU A 283 22.09 -1.59 -3.56
C LEU A 283 22.37 -0.09 -3.83
N GLU A 284 23.57 0.38 -3.57
CA GLU A 284 23.99 1.73 -3.97
C GLU A 284 24.23 1.87 -5.46
N ASN A 285 24.22 0.74 -6.18
CA ASN A 285 24.46 0.69 -7.62
C ASN A 285 23.31 1.32 -8.39
N ARG A 286 23.59 2.36 -9.17
CA ARG A 286 22.64 3.10 -10.00
C ARG A 286 22.20 2.39 -11.28
N ASN A 287 22.73 1.20 -11.55
CA ASN A 287 22.42 0.40 -12.74
C ASN A 287 21.45 -0.76 -12.45
N MET A 288 20.85 -0.79 -11.29
CA MET A 288 19.81 -1.77 -10.97
C MET A 288 18.60 -1.59 -11.89
N PRO A 289 17.92 -2.69 -12.25
CA PRO A 289 16.68 -2.62 -13.03
C PRO A 289 15.53 -2.01 -12.19
N GLU A 290 14.41 -1.73 -12.83
CA GLU A 290 13.16 -1.37 -12.13
C GLU A 290 12.72 -2.50 -11.20
N PHE A 291 11.99 -2.15 -10.13
CA PHE A 291 11.54 -3.09 -9.10
C PHE A 291 12.68 -3.82 -8.37
N SER A 292 13.79 -3.10 -8.12
CA SER A 292 14.92 -3.57 -7.30
C SER A 292 14.97 -2.93 -5.92
N GLY A 293 14.15 -1.93 -5.67
CA GLY A 293 14.15 -1.16 -4.43
C GLY A 293 13.01 -1.49 -3.48
N CYS A 294 12.82 -0.59 -2.50
CA CYS A 294 11.76 -0.65 -1.52
C CYS A 294 10.37 -0.53 -2.17
N HIS A 295 9.37 -1.07 -1.50
CA HIS A 295 7.97 -0.92 -1.89
C HIS A 295 7.07 -0.62 -0.70
N GLU A 296 6.77 -1.61 0.16
CA GLU A 296 5.71 -1.46 1.16
C GLU A 296 6.05 -2.13 2.49
N PRO A 297 6.02 -1.40 3.63
CA PRO A 297 6.10 -2.00 4.95
C PRO A 297 4.76 -2.62 5.34
N ALA A 298 4.79 -3.65 6.17
CA ALA A 298 3.59 -4.15 6.84
C ALA A 298 2.92 -3.02 7.63
N GLU A 299 1.64 -2.80 7.39
CA GLU A 299 0.89 -1.73 8.05
C GLU A 299 0.46 -2.09 9.48
N GLN A 300 0.52 -3.39 9.82
CA GLN A 300 0.31 -3.92 11.17
C GLN A 300 1.64 -3.91 11.91
N VAL A 301 1.73 -3.11 12.95
CA VAL A 301 2.97 -2.91 13.72
C VAL A 301 2.77 -3.34 15.16
N TYR A 302 3.53 -4.34 15.60
CA TYR A 302 3.47 -4.88 16.97
C TYR A 302 4.80 -4.78 17.74
N SER A 303 5.88 -4.47 17.03
CA SER A 303 7.24 -4.35 17.59
C SER A 303 8.06 -3.36 16.77
N THR A 304 9.34 -3.20 17.12
CA THR A 304 10.30 -2.42 16.31
C THR A 304 10.85 -3.17 15.10
N GLU A 305 10.55 -4.46 14.96
CA GLU A 305 10.91 -5.24 13.78
C GLU A 305 9.80 -5.12 12.72
N ILE A 306 10.09 -4.45 11.64
CA ILE A 306 9.14 -4.11 10.59
C ILE A 306 9.42 -4.98 9.36
N PRO A 307 8.47 -5.84 8.96
CA PRO A 307 8.55 -6.50 7.66
C PRO A 307 8.31 -5.49 6.53
N VAL A 308 9.17 -5.51 5.51
CA VAL A 308 9.07 -4.59 4.36
C VAL A 308 9.25 -5.39 3.07
N ALA A 309 8.27 -5.29 2.17
CA ALA A 309 8.38 -5.82 0.83
C ALA A 309 9.40 -5.02 0.02
N TRP A 310 10.29 -5.71 -0.68
CA TRP A 310 11.43 -5.12 -1.40
C TRP A 310 11.59 -5.71 -2.80
N PHE A 311 10.49 -5.76 -3.56
CA PHE A 311 10.41 -6.33 -4.92
C PHE A 311 11.29 -7.56 -5.14
N GLU A 312 12.29 -7.50 -6.03
CA GLU A 312 13.15 -8.66 -6.36
C GLU A 312 13.99 -9.17 -5.18
N PHE A 313 14.19 -8.34 -4.18
CA PHE A 313 14.92 -8.72 -2.96
C PHE A 313 14.04 -9.30 -1.86
N GLY A 314 12.78 -9.59 -2.15
CA GLY A 314 11.89 -10.33 -1.26
C GLY A 314 11.39 -9.50 -0.07
N LEU A 315 11.15 -10.19 1.05
CA LEU A 315 10.81 -9.58 2.33
C LEU A 315 12.07 -9.26 3.12
N ARG A 316 12.16 -8.04 3.64
CA ARG A 316 13.17 -7.59 4.58
C ARG A 316 12.55 -7.38 5.95
N LEU A 317 13.20 -7.85 7.01
CA LEU A 317 12.80 -7.57 8.38
C LEU A 317 13.80 -6.57 8.97
N VAL A 318 13.33 -5.34 9.19
CA VAL A 318 14.18 -4.21 9.62
C VAL A 318 13.85 -3.84 11.05
N ASP A 319 14.82 -3.92 11.96
CA ASP A 319 14.69 -3.43 13.34
C ASP A 319 14.99 -1.91 13.38
N VAL A 320 13.98 -1.15 13.79
CA VAL A 320 14.03 0.31 13.94
C VAL A 320 14.14 0.73 15.43
N LYS A 321 14.49 -0.18 16.33
CA LYS A 321 14.66 0.11 17.78
C LYS A 321 15.61 1.29 18.02
N ASN A 322 16.66 1.39 17.21
CA ASN A 322 17.45 2.60 17.11
C ASN A 322 17.06 3.33 15.82
N PRO A 323 16.18 4.36 15.85
CA PRO A 323 15.68 4.98 14.65
C PRO A 323 16.72 5.79 13.88
N HIS A 324 17.90 6.05 14.48
CA HIS A 324 19.04 6.67 13.81
C HIS A 324 19.95 5.67 13.07
N ALA A 325 19.80 4.37 13.32
CA ALA A 325 20.59 3.31 12.70
C ALA A 325 19.76 2.01 12.57
N PRO A 326 18.75 2.01 11.69
CA PRO A 326 17.93 0.83 11.43
C PRO A 326 18.80 -0.32 10.90
N LYS A 327 18.44 -1.56 11.24
CA LYS A 327 19.24 -2.75 10.89
C LYS A 327 18.37 -3.87 10.35
N GLU A 328 18.82 -4.54 9.30
CA GLU A 328 18.24 -5.80 8.88
C GLU A 328 18.53 -6.89 9.92
N VAL A 329 17.47 -7.56 10.35
CA VAL A 329 17.55 -8.69 11.31
C VAL A 329 17.04 -10.00 10.71
N GLY A 330 16.55 -9.96 9.49
CA GLY A 330 16.12 -11.13 8.74
C GLY A 330 15.67 -10.80 7.33
N TYR A 331 15.60 -11.82 6.49
CA TYR A 331 15.04 -11.70 5.14
C TYR A 331 14.52 -13.04 4.62
N PHE A 332 13.64 -12.96 3.64
CA PHE A 332 13.21 -14.08 2.82
C PHE A 332 13.08 -13.63 1.37
N VAL A 333 13.81 -14.28 0.46
CA VAL A 333 13.73 -14.02 -0.97
C VAL A 333 13.17 -15.27 -1.64
N PRO A 334 11.99 -15.20 -2.28
CA PRO A 334 11.45 -16.32 -3.05
C PRO A 334 12.40 -16.77 -4.15
N ASP A 335 12.35 -18.02 -4.54
CA ASP A 335 13.00 -18.48 -5.75
C ASP A 335 12.32 -17.88 -7.00
N THR A 336 13.10 -17.64 -8.03
CA THR A 336 12.58 -17.13 -9.30
C THR A 336 11.68 -18.18 -9.94
N PRO A 337 10.41 -17.88 -10.21
CA PRO A 337 9.50 -18.84 -10.81
C PRO A 337 9.77 -19.01 -12.31
N SER A 338 9.35 -20.15 -12.86
CA SER A 338 9.48 -20.41 -14.31
C SER A 338 8.71 -19.36 -15.11
N GLY A 339 9.33 -18.81 -16.14
CA GLY A 339 8.73 -17.79 -17.01
C GLY A 339 8.93 -16.35 -16.54
N PHE A 340 9.60 -16.14 -15.41
CA PHE A 340 9.94 -14.83 -14.89
C PHE A 340 11.45 -14.68 -14.69
N ASP A 341 11.95 -13.45 -14.77
CA ASP A 341 13.39 -13.17 -14.57
C ASP A 341 13.76 -13.11 -13.08
N ARG A 342 12.76 -12.81 -12.20
CA ARG A 342 12.97 -12.57 -10.77
C ARG A 342 11.64 -12.63 -9.98
N PRO A 343 11.67 -12.80 -8.65
CA PRO A 343 10.49 -12.57 -7.82
C PRO A 343 10.15 -11.07 -7.80
N GLN A 344 8.92 -10.74 -7.41
CA GLN A 344 8.44 -9.37 -7.18
C GLN A 344 7.57 -9.33 -5.92
N THR A 345 8.22 -9.39 -4.77
CA THR A 345 7.54 -9.31 -3.48
C THR A 345 6.89 -7.94 -3.32
N ASN A 346 5.56 -7.94 -3.22
CA ASN A 346 4.76 -6.74 -3.34
C ASN A 346 4.23 -6.20 -2.02
N ASP A 347 3.72 -7.08 -1.15
CA ASP A 347 3.06 -6.68 0.08
C ASP A 347 3.25 -7.74 1.17
N VAL A 348 3.02 -7.34 2.42
CA VAL A 348 3.10 -8.22 3.58
C VAL A 348 2.08 -7.81 4.63
N PHE A 349 1.35 -8.77 5.16
CA PHE A 349 0.51 -8.63 6.34
C PHE A 349 1.15 -9.35 7.52
N LEU A 350 1.35 -8.65 8.64
CA LEU A 350 1.86 -9.22 9.88
C LEU A 350 0.70 -9.49 10.84
N THR A 351 0.55 -10.73 11.31
CA THR A 351 -0.43 -11.04 12.35
C THR A 351 0.12 -10.74 13.74
N LYS A 352 -0.75 -10.62 14.73
CA LYS A 352 -0.37 -10.40 16.13
C LYS A 352 0.45 -11.56 16.69
N GLU A 353 0.24 -12.76 16.19
CA GLU A 353 0.94 -14.00 16.57
C GLU A 353 2.34 -14.09 15.92
N GLY A 354 2.67 -13.17 15.00
CA GLY A 354 3.97 -13.08 14.35
C GLY A 354 4.08 -13.81 13.01
N LEU A 355 2.97 -14.33 12.46
CA LEU A 355 2.96 -14.84 11.10
C LEU A 355 2.98 -13.69 10.09
N MET A 356 3.79 -13.83 9.04
CA MET A 356 3.90 -12.88 7.95
C MET A 356 3.33 -13.52 6.68
N TYR A 357 2.25 -12.96 6.16
CA TYR A 357 1.65 -13.35 4.87
C TYR A 357 2.24 -12.44 3.81
N VAL A 358 3.11 -12.98 2.98
CA VAL A 358 3.90 -12.24 2.01
C VAL A 358 3.43 -12.59 0.62
N ILE A 359 2.95 -11.59 -0.11
CA ILE A 359 2.51 -11.79 -1.50
C ILE A 359 3.57 -11.35 -2.48
N ASP A 360 3.92 -12.23 -3.40
CA ASP A 360 4.81 -11.98 -4.52
C ASP A 360 4.02 -12.05 -5.83
N ARG A 361 4.17 -11.03 -6.69
CA ARG A 361 3.42 -10.94 -7.96
C ARG A 361 3.70 -12.12 -8.88
N ASN A 362 4.95 -12.57 -8.91
CA ASN A 362 5.41 -13.60 -9.85
C ASN A 362 5.36 -15.00 -9.23
N ARG A 363 5.38 -15.10 -7.89
CA ARG A 363 5.52 -16.39 -7.20
C ARG A 363 4.25 -16.80 -6.46
N GLY A 364 3.57 -15.91 -5.76
CA GLY A 364 2.37 -16.22 -5.00
C GLY A 364 2.47 -15.87 -3.52
N LEU A 365 1.68 -16.57 -2.68
CA LEU A 365 1.61 -16.31 -1.25
C LEU A 365 2.58 -17.21 -0.46
N HIS A 366 3.46 -16.59 0.30
CA HIS A 366 4.33 -17.24 1.29
C HIS A 366 3.84 -16.91 2.69
N ILE A 367 3.72 -17.92 3.56
CA ILE A 367 3.44 -17.73 4.98
C ILE A 367 4.74 -18.01 5.72
N LEU A 368 5.24 -16.99 6.42
CA LEU A 368 6.53 -17.02 7.08
C LEU A 368 6.38 -16.82 8.59
N GLU A 369 7.36 -17.30 9.36
CA GLU A 369 7.52 -16.98 10.77
C GLU A 369 8.99 -16.71 11.10
N ARG A 370 9.27 -16.21 12.32
CA ARG A 370 10.64 -16.12 12.84
C ARG A 370 11.23 -17.52 13.01
N ALA A 371 12.52 -17.68 12.58
CA ALA A 371 13.26 -18.95 12.66
C ALA A 371 13.82 -19.17 14.06
#